data_8e7eed4c5811a13747b4b9953f89f456
#
_entry.id   8e7eed4c5811a13747b4b9953f89f456
#
_cell.length_a   1.000
_cell.length_b   1.000
_cell.length_c   1.000
_cell.angle_alpha   90.00
_cell.angle_beta   90.00
_cell.angle_gamma   90.00
#
_symmetry.space_group_name_H-M   'P 1'
#
loop_
_entity.id
_entity.type
_entity.pdbx_description
1 polymer ?
#
loop_
_entity_poly.entity_id
_entity_poly.type
_entity_poly.pdbx_seq_one_letter_code
_entity_poly.pdbx_strand_id
1 'polypeptide(L)'
;MGRFRGGMRGIMDNLELAKVANEVRKGVLTAVHGAKSGHPGGSLSAADIFTYLYFEEMNIDPADPKKEDRDRFVLSKGHTAPGLYSALAHRGFFPVEDLKTLRHLGSYLQGHPCLDKIPGVDMSTGSLGQGVS
;
A
#
# COMPACT_ATOMS: atom_id res chain seq x y z
N MET A 1 2.85 24.17 13.36
CA MET A 1 3.75 23.19 13.96
C MET A 1 4.35 22.36 12.84
N GLY A 2 5.61 22.66 12.46
CA GLY A 2 6.22 22.08 11.26
C GLY A 2 6.48 20.58 11.46
N ARG A 3 5.86 19.75 10.63
CA ARG A 3 6.22 18.35 10.52
C ARG A 3 7.60 18.26 9.86
N PHE A 4 8.60 17.77 10.58
CA PHE A 4 9.88 17.41 10.01
C PHE A 4 9.64 16.25 9.02
N ARG A 5 9.56 16.59 7.75
CA ARG A 5 9.60 15.60 6.68
C ARG A 5 11.06 15.18 6.51
N GLY A 6 11.40 13.99 6.91
CA GLY A 6 12.71 13.41 6.68
C GLY A 6 13.01 13.33 5.19
N GLY A 7 14.03 14.05 4.73
CA GLY A 7 14.46 14.14 3.35
C GLY A 7 13.62 15.13 2.54
N MET A 8 14.28 16.09 1.88
CA MET A 8 13.65 17.09 1.00
C MET A 8 12.80 16.41 -0.09
N ARG A 9 11.52 16.16 0.21
CA ARG A 9 10.50 15.91 -0.81
C ARG A 9 9.80 17.22 -1.05
N GLY A 10 9.91 17.71 -2.27
CA GLY A 10 9.00 18.74 -2.74
C GLY A 10 7.57 18.21 -2.58
N ILE A 11 6.63 19.07 -2.23
CA ILE A 11 5.21 18.74 -2.25
C ILE A 11 4.88 18.35 -3.69
N MET A 12 4.37 17.12 -3.89
CA MET A 12 3.92 16.69 -5.22
C MET A 12 2.71 17.52 -5.64
N ASP A 13 2.69 17.97 -6.88
CA ASP A 13 1.50 18.60 -7.40
C ASP A 13 0.38 17.58 -7.71
N ASN A 14 -0.82 18.06 -7.96
CA ASN A 14 -1.97 17.19 -8.20
C ASN A 14 -1.79 16.30 -9.44
N LEU A 15 -1.05 16.78 -10.46
CA LEU A 15 -0.79 16.00 -11.66
C LEU A 15 0.20 14.87 -11.38
N GLU A 16 1.22 15.13 -10.59
CA GLU A 16 2.18 14.11 -10.16
C GLU A 16 1.50 13.04 -9.32
N LEU A 17 0.67 13.44 -8.36
CA LEU A 17 -0.12 12.49 -7.57
C LEU A 17 -1.08 11.66 -8.43
N ALA A 18 -1.74 12.28 -9.42
CA ALA A 18 -2.61 11.56 -10.34
C ALA A 18 -1.85 10.52 -11.19
N LYS A 19 -0.62 10.84 -11.62
CA LYS A 19 0.25 9.90 -12.31
C LYS A 19 0.63 8.72 -11.43
N VAL A 20 1.02 8.98 -10.17
CA VAL A 20 1.32 7.92 -9.20
C VAL A 20 0.09 7.06 -8.94
N ALA A 21 -1.07 7.66 -8.75
CA ALA A 21 -2.33 6.93 -8.55
C ALA A 21 -2.63 6.00 -9.75
N ASN A 22 -2.33 6.45 -10.96
CA ASN A 22 -2.47 5.61 -12.15
C ASN A 22 -1.49 4.42 -12.15
N GLU A 23 -0.24 4.62 -11.73
CA GLU A 23 0.72 3.52 -11.57
C GLU A 23 0.26 2.54 -10.47
N VAL A 24 -0.29 3.04 -9.37
CA VAL A 24 -0.89 2.19 -8.32
C VAL A 24 -2.03 1.34 -8.90
N ARG A 25 -2.91 1.91 -9.73
CA ARG A 25 -3.98 1.16 -10.43
C ARG A 25 -3.44 0.08 -11.36
N LYS A 26 -2.40 0.39 -12.14
CA LYS A 26 -1.75 -0.62 -12.99
C LYS A 26 -1.16 -1.76 -12.15
N GLY A 27 -0.54 -1.45 -11.03
CA GLY A 27 -0.03 -2.46 -10.10
C GLY A 27 -1.13 -3.36 -9.53
N VAL A 28 -2.30 -2.80 -9.20
CA VAL A 28 -3.48 -3.58 -8.78
C VAL A 28 -3.88 -4.57 -9.86
N LEU A 29 -4.02 -4.11 -11.09
CA LEU A 29 -4.41 -4.98 -12.22
C LEU A 29 -3.37 -6.07 -12.47
N THR A 30 -2.09 -5.72 -12.41
CA THR A 30 -0.98 -6.68 -12.55
C THR A 30 -1.04 -7.77 -11.47
N ALA A 31 -1.24 -7.38 -10.22
CA ALA A 31 -1.32 -8.32 -9.09
C ALA A 31 -2.52 -9.25 -9.20
N VAL A 32 -3.71 -8.70 -9.42
CA VAL A 32 -4.96 -9.48 -9.52
C VAL A 32 -4.94 -10.39 -10.75
N HIS A 33 -4.44 -9.91 -11.88
CA HIS A 33 -4.30 -10.73 -13.10
C HIS A 33 -3.32 -11.89 -12.89
N GLY A 34 -2.16 -11.63 -12.27
CA GLY A 34 -1.17 -12.65 -11.95
C GLY A 34 -1.70 -13.73 -11.01
N ALA A 35 -2.44 -13.31 -9.99
CA ALA A 35 -3.09 -14.21 -9.04
C ALA A 35 -4.31 -14.95 -9.61
N LYS A 36 -4.88 -14.48 -10.71
CA LYS A 36 -6.18 -14.91 -11.24
C LYS A 36 -7.29 -14.87 -10.18
N SER A 37 -7.14 -14.00 -9.20
CA SER A 37 -8.00 -13.89 -8.03
C SER A 37 -7.76 -12.56 -7.33
N GLY A 38 -8.78 -11.98 -6.73
CA GLY A 38 -8.67 -10.77 -5.93
C GLY A 38 -9.90 -9.88 -6.05
N HIS A 39 -9.78 -8.69 -5.44
CA HIS A 39 -10.86 -7.70 -5.35
C HIS A 39 -10.41 -6.39 -6.01
N PRO A 40 -10.42 -6.30 -7.36
CA PRO A 40 -9.91 -5.13 -8.05
C PRO A 40 -10.76 -3.88 -7.80
N GLY A 41 -12.07 -3.99 -7.72
CA GLY A 41 -12.97 -2.84 -7.54
C GLY A 41 -12.67 -2.04 -6.28
N GLY A 42 -12.59 -2.69 -5.13
CA GLY A 42 -12.28 -2.05 -3.86
C GLY A 42 -10.86 -1.49 -3.79
N SER A 43 -9.91 -2.11 -4.48
CA SER A 43 -8.53 -1.63 -4.59
C SER A 43 -8.43 -0.39 -5.50
N LEU A 44 -9.09 -0.43 -6.66
CA LEU A 44 -9.09 0.69 -7.60
C LEU A 44 -9.81 1.93 -7.04
N SER A 45 -10.92 1.73 -6.32
CA SER A 45 -11.66 2.83 -5.70
C SER A 45 -10.87 3.56 -4.60
N ALA A 46 -9.95 2.88 -3.94
CA ALA A 46 -9.12 3.44 -2.88
C ALA A 46 -7.75 3.94 -3.37
N ALA A 47 -7.42 3.79 -4.65
CA ALA A 47 -6.08 4.07 -5.17
C ALA A 47 -5.63 5.52 -4.94
N ASP A 48 -6.51 6.51 -5.12
CA ASP A 48 -6.19 7.93 -4.88
C ASP A 48 -5.93 8.19 -3.38
N ILE A 49 -6.71 7.57 -2.51
CA ILE A 49 -6.53 7.68 -1.04
C ILE A 49 -5.20 7.07 -0.63
N PHE A 50 -4.87 5.85 -1.09
CA PHE A 50 -3.58 5.23 -0.83
C PHE A 50 -2.43 6.10 -1.33
N THR A 51 -2.56 6.63 -2.55
CA THR A 51 -1.53 7.49 -3.13
C THR A 51 -1.30 8.73 -2.29
N TYR A 52 -2.36 9.46 -1.95
CA TYR A 52 -2.22 10.67 -1.14
C TYR A 52 -1.59 10.37 0.22
N LEU A 53 -2.08 9.35 0.92
CA LEU A 53 -1.56 8.99 2.24
C LEU A 53 -0.07 8.61 2.20
N TYR A 54 0.31 7.70 1.32
CA TYR A 54 1.67 7.15 1.29
C TYR A 54 2.70 8.08 0.63
N PHE A 55 2.29 8.98 -0.25
CA PHE A 55 3.21 9.84 -0.99
C PHE A 55 3.26 11.27 -0.47
N GLU A 56 2.22 11.75 0.21
CA GLU A 56 2.15 13.12 0.71
C GLU A 56 1.96 13.23 2.22
N GLU A 57 0.95 12.55 2.79
CA GLU A 57 0.49 12.84 4.14
C GLU A 57 1.30 12.12 5.22
N MET A 58 1.53 10.82 5.08
CA MET A 58 2.08 9.99 6.15
C MET A 58 3.57 10.22 6.38
N ASN A 59 3.95 10.30 7.65
CA ASN A 59 5.34 10.23 8.09
C ASN A 59 5.80 8.78 8.10
N ILE A 60 6.35 8.32 6.99
CA ILE A 60 6.84 6.95 6.79
C ILE A 60 8.18 6.97 6.07
N ASP A 61 8.99 5.96 6.30
CA ASP A 61 10.28 5.78 5.61
C ASP A 61 10.40 4.33 5.10
N PRO A 62 10.43 4.11 3.77
CA PRO A 62 10.65 2.78 3.20
C PRO A 62 11.98 2.13 3.60
N ALA A 63 13.01 2.94 3.90
CA ALA A 63 14.30 2.44 4.37
C ALA A 63 14.26 1.98 5.83
N ASP A 64 13.31 2.50 6.61
CA ASP A 64 13.05 2.09 8.00
C ASP A 64 11.55 1.86 8.23
N PRO A 65 10.99 0.74 7.74
CA PRO A 65 9.56 0.44 7.84
C PRO A 65 9.03 0.35 9.27
N LYS A 66 9.92 0.18 10.24
CA LYS A 66 9.58 0.04 11.67
C LYS A 66 9.90 1.29 12.49
N LYS A 67 10.23 2.39 11.85
CA LYS A 67 10.50 3.66 12.51
C LYS A 67 9.45 3.95 13.59
N GLU A 68 9.91 4.28 14.80
CA GLU A 68 9.05 4.32 15.98
C GLU A 68 7.99 5.45 15.91
N ASP A 69 8.39 6.61 15.41
CA ASP A 69 7.56 7.82 15.29
C ASP A 69 6.77 7.91 13.97
N ARG A 70 6.67 6.79 13.22
CA ARG A 70 5.92 6.77 11.96
C ARG A 70 4.41 6.84 12.17
N ASP A 71 3.70 7.34 11.17
CA ASP A 71 2.27 7.14 11.04
C ASP A 71 1.96 5.68 10.71
N ARG A 72 0.80 5.21 11.15
CA ARG A 72 0.34 3.83 10.94
C ARG A 72 -0.96 3.81 10.16
N PHE A 73 -1.07 2.86 9.25
CA PHE A 73 -2.26 2.69 8.41
C PHE A 73 -2.85 1.29 8.62
N VAL A 74 -4.13 1.23 8.90
CA VAL A 74 -4.86 -0.02 9.05
C VAL A 74 -5.89 -0.15 7.92
N LEU A 75 -5.72 -1.16 7.07
CA LEU A 75 -6.67 -1.48 6.01
C LEU A 75 -7.79 -2.37 6.56
N SER A 76 -8.87 -1.79 7.06
CA SER A 76 -10.01 -2.53 7.62
C SER A 76 -10.62 -3.50 6.60
N LYS A 77 -10.79 -3.07 5.35
CA LYS A 77 -11.18 -3.94 4.23
C LYS A 77 -9.98 -4.73 3.68
N GLY A 78 -9.42 -5.61 4.48
CA GLY A 78 -8.18 -6.35 4.17
C GLY A 78 -8.21 -7.14 2.86
N HIS A 79 -9.39 -7.50 2.36
CA HIS A 79 -9.56 -8.14 1.05
C HIS A 79 -9.12 -7.25 -0.12
N THR A 80 -8.99 -5.94 0.08
CA THR A 80 -8.44 -5.01 -0.92
C THR A 80 -6.93 -4.80 -0.79
N ALA A 81 -6.24 -5.77 -0.24
CA ALA A 81 -4.78 -5.81 -0.13
C ALA A 81 -4.03 -5.47 -1.42
N PRO A 82 -4.47 -5.86 -2.63
CA PRO A 82 -3.77 -5.47 -3.85
C PRO A 82 -3.55 -3.97 -4.00
N GLY A 83 -4.52 -3.15 -3.57
CA GLY A 83 -4.39 -1.69 -3.56
C GLY A 83 -3.31 -1.19 -2.60
N LEU A 84 -3.31 -1.69 -1.37
CA LEU A 84 -2.29 -1.37 -0.39
C LEU A 84 -0.91 -1.84 -0.83
N TYR A 85 -0.79 -3.06 -1.34
CA TYR A 85 0.50 -3.59 -1.80
C TYR A 85 1.06 -2.80 -2.97
N SER A 86 0.21 -2.40 -3.91
CA SER A 86 0.64 -1.57 -5.02
C SER A 86 1.16 -0.21 -4.55
N ALA A 87 0.47 0.44 -3.62
CA ALA A 87 0.93 1.69 -3.03
C ALA A 87 2.27 1.52 -2.29
N LEU A 88 2.41 0.47 -1.47
CA LEU A 88 3.66 0.17 -0.75
C LEU A 88 4.82 -0.10 -1.70
N ALA A 89 4.61 -0.89 -2.75
CA ALA A 89 5.64 -1.20 -3.74
C ALA A 89 6.11 0.06 -4.48
N HIS A 90 5.18 0.86 -4.99
CA HIS A 90 5.51 2.11 -5.67
C HIS A 90 6.13 3.15 -4.73
N ARG A 91 5.83 3.08 -3.45
CA ARG A 91 6.46 3.92 -2.42
C ARG A 91 7.88 3.48 -2.09
N GLY A 92 8.27 2.25 -2.44
CA GLY A 92 9.62 1.71 -2.28
C GLY A 92 9.81 0.75 -1.10
N PHE A 93 8.75 0.24 -0.50
CA PHE A 93 8.86 -0.74 0.59
C PHE A 93 9.32 -2.12 0.11
N PHE A 94 8.99 -2.48 -1.13
CA PHE A 94 9.46 -3.71 -1.78
C PHE A 94 9.37 -3.53 -3.31
N PRO A 95 10.00 -4.43 -4.12
CA PRO A 95 10.00 -4.30 -5.58
C PRO A 95 8.61 -4.38 -6.20
N VAL A 96 8.33 -3.50 -7.17
CA VAL A 96 7.05 -3.47 -7.91
C VAL A 96 6.80 -4.79 -8.64
N GLU A 97 7.84 -5.43 -9.14
CA GLU A 97 7.78 -6.72 -9.83
C GLU A 97 7.18 -7.83 -8.97
N ASP A 98 7.33 -7.75 -7.66
CA ASP A 98 6.80 -8.74 -6.72
C ASP A 98 5.27 -8.78 -6.69
N LEU A 99 4.61 -7.70 -7.15
CA LEU A 99 3.14 -7.68 -7.26
C LEU A 99 2.59 -8.83 -8.09
N LYS A 100 3.34 -9.33 -9.07
CA LYS A 100 2.98 -10.49 -9.90
C LYS A 100 2.85 -11.78 -9.10
N THR A 101 3.45 -11.83 -7.91
CA THR A 101 3.46 -13.03 -7.05
C THR A 101 2.33 -13.04 -6.04
N LEU A 102 1.40 -12.08 -6.10
CA LEU A 102 0.26 -12.03 -5.20
C LEU A 102 -0.41 -13.41 -5.07
N ARG A 103 -0.56 -13.89 -3.84
CA ARG A 103 -1.21 -15.16 -3.49
C ARG A 103 -0.55 -16.42 -4.05
N HIS A 104 0.61 -16.32 -4.70
CA HIS A 104 1.36 -17.49 -5.13
C HIS A 104 1.95 -18.22 -3.92
N LEU A 105 2.05 -19.54 -4.04
CA LEU A 105 2.69 -20.35 -2.99
C LEU A 105 4.12 -19.87 -2.77
N GLY A 106 4.47 -19.61 -1.50
CA GLY A 106 5.78 -19.09 -1.12
C GLY A 106 5.95 -17.58 -1.23
N SER A 107 5.01 -16.85 -1.82
CA SER A 107 5.04 -15.38 -1.82
C SER A 107 4.70 -14.82 -0.45
N TYR A 108 5.39 -13.72 -0.08
CA TYR A 108 5.03 -12.96 1.12
C TYR A 108 3.78 -12.09 0.92
N LEU A 109 3.39 -11.82 -0.33
CA LEU A 109 2.19 -11.05 -0.67
C LEU A 109 0.94 -11.92 -0.57
N GLN A 110 0.42 -12.00 0.64
CA GLN A 110 -0.76 -12.79 0.97
C GLN A 110 -2.06 -12.13 0.48
N GLY A 111 -3.15 -12.88 0.39
CA GLY A 111 -4.46 -12.35 -0.01
C GLY A 111 -5.04 -11.28 0.93
N HIS A 112 -4.57 -11.25 2.17
CA HIS A 112 -4.86 -10.22 3.17
C HIS A 112 -3.55 -9.69 3.77
N PRO A 113 -3.50 -8.43 4.24
CA PRO A 113 -2.29 -7.88 4.83
C PRO A 113 -1.82 -8.68 6.03
N CYS A 114 -0.52 -8.98 6.08
CA CYS A 114 0.11 -9.70 7.18
C CYS A 114 1.27 -8.87 7.73
N LEU A 115 1.16 -8.45 8.99
CA LEU A 115 2.11 -7.58 9.67
C LEU A 115 3.55 -8.13 9.67
N ASP A 116 3.70 -9.43 9.92
CA ASP A 116 5.02 -10.04 10.09
C ASP A 116 5.71 -10.40 8.78
N LYS A 117 5.03 -10.29 7.65
CA LYS A 117 5.54 -10.77 6.36
C LYS A 117 5.80 -9.67 5.35
N ILE A 118 5.08 -8.55 5.45
CA ILE A 118 5.08 -7.54 4.38
C ILE A 118 5.63 -6.23 4.92
N PRO A 119 6.76 -5.74 4.39
CA PRO A 119 7.30 -4.43 4.79
C PRO A 119 6.26 -3.32 4.57
N GLY A 120 6.09 -2.47 5.58
CA GLY A 120 5.15 -1.34 5.52
C GLY A 120 3.72 -1.66 5.93
N VAL A 121 3.36 -2.91 6.16
CA VAL A 121 2.07 -3.30 6.74
C VAL A 121 2.10 -3.13 8.25
N ASP A 122 1.15 -2.38 8.79
CA ASP A 122 1.11 -2.03 10.21
C ASP A 122 0.18 -2.94 11.03
N MET A 123 -0.73 -3.65 10.39
CA MET A 123 -1.67 -4.56 11.05
C MET A 123 -2.16 -5.65 10.10
N SER A 124 -2.23 -6.88 10.60
CA SER A 124 -2.90 -7.97 9.89
C SER A 124 -4.41 -7.77 9.94
N THR A 125 -5.06 -7.80 8.77
CA THR A 125 -6.50 -7.56 8.63
C THR A 125 -7.14 -8.58 7.70
N GLY A 126 -8.47 -8.56 7.59
CA GLY A 126 -9.23 -9.42 6.66
C GLY A 126 -10.53 -9.97 7.24
N SER A 127 -10.68 -9.99 8.57
CA SER A 127 -11.92 -10.39 9.22
C SER A 127 -12.93 -9.26 9.14
N LEU A 128 -13.82 -9.33 8.16
CA LEU A 128 -14.87 -8.33 7.96
C LEU A 128 -15.89 -8.35 9.10
N GLY A 129 -16.51 -7.21 9.36
CA GLY A 129 -17.48 -7.04 10.43
C GLY A 129 -16.88 -6.81 11.83
N GLN A 130 -15.56 -6.93 11.96
CA GLN A 130 -14.88 -6.64 13.22
C GLN A 130 -14.67 -5.12 13.41
N GLY A 131 -14.40 -4.42 12.30
CA GLY A 131 -14.12 -3.00 12.32
C GLY A 131 -12.82 -2.64 13.03
N VAL A 132 -12.39 -1.42 12.84
CA VAL A 132 -11.46 -0.72 13.73
C VAL A 132 -12.18 0.57 14.11
N SER A 133 -12.84 0.54 15.21
CA SER A 133 -13.63 1.67 15.68
C SER A 133 -13.29 2.01 17.11
#